data_af4ae827b6e144a6dc4dcb5a08776420
#
_entry.id   af4ae827b6e144a6dc4dcb5a08776420
#
_cell.length_a   1.000
_cell.length_b   1.000
_cell.length_c   1.000
_cell.angle_alpha   90.00
_cell.angle_beta   90.00
_cell.angle_gamma   90.00
#
_symmetry.space_group_name_H-M   'P 1'
#
loop_
_entity.id
_entity.type
_entity.pdbx_description
1 polymer ?
#
loop_
_entity_poly.entity_id
_entity_poly.type
_entity_poly.pdbx_seq_one_letter_code
_entity_poly.pdbx_strand_id
1 'polypeptide(L)'
;MVLFSRKEIYEIFHDGQKFGAKEVTRHETGGNVVMNCCVFNDKKNSYLVAGQESHCQLYKVNTKLVEQVKVENIGNDIHIKQRNTNLKPKEQVDNNKNVKKELYYTLNPMDSVQTDFNGSEPLSRVVRINYDGKVLATGGTDGDVRLWKFPSLQPLFILKGHKKEIDDVDFSRHDNYVISIAKDGLGILWDCKTGNERSKLTWKHPEGSKYLYKRCRFGVIEEQKNKSALYMIANAVNPKHKSFLQQWIPEENDLKKYSEFDETLATLAVRDDGRFVAVGTMFSGSISIHVAFSLQKILTVAGAHSMFVTGLEFLSSINTNHSISSVAEAAVLSISVDNRLCIHTVPYRRTIPLWIGIMLLVLTLFLTFLLCAYLGL
;
A
#
# COMPACT_ATOMS: atom_id res chain seq x y z
N MET A 1 6.16 17.10 -4.16
CA MET A 1 5.71 16.56 -5.46
C MET A 1 6.94 16.08 -6.18
N VAL A 2 7.15 14.78 -6.27
CA VAL A 2 8.30 14.23 -6.98
C VAL A 2 7.79 13.79 -8.33
N LEU A 3 8.31 14.44 -9.35
CA LEU A 3 7.96 14.22 -10.75
C LEU A 3 8.93 13.19 -11.31
N PHE A 4 8.53 11.93 -11.37
CA PHE A 4 9.32 10.90 -12.02
C PHE A 4 8.81 10.67 -13.45
N SER A 5 9.68 10.87 -14.42
CA SER A 5 9.47 10.43 -15.81
C SER A 5 9.79 8.96 -16.02
N ARG A 6 9.99 8.19 -14.95
CA ARG A 6 10.45 6.80 -15.01
C ARG A 6 9.61 5.90 -14.12
N LYS A 7 9.37 4.68 -14.60
CA LYS A 7 8.80 3.58 -13.82
C LYS A 7 9.84 2.48 -13.70
N GLU A 8 10.17 2.14 -12.48
CA GLU A 8 11.16 1.10 -12.18
C GLU A 8 10.47 -0.02 -11.42
N ILE A 9 10.77 -1.26 -11.79
CA ILE A 9 10.30 -2.47 -11.09
C ILE A 9 11.49 -3.08 -10.41
N TYR A 10 11.38 -3.28 -9.11
CA TYR A 10 12.38 -3.93 -8.28
C TYR A 10 11.90 -5.29 -7.81
N GLU A 11 12.77 -6.28 -7.87
CA GLU A 11 12.60 -7.54 -7.16
C GLU A 11 13.17 -7.39 -5.75
N ILE A 12 12.35 -7.73 -4.73
CA ILE A 12 12.77 -7.71 -3.34
C ILE A 12 13.04 -9.15 -2.93
N PHE A 13 14.21 -9.40 -2.36
CA PHE A 13 14.64 -10.71 -1.89
C PHE A 13 15.23 -10.62 -0.47
N HIS A 14 15.31 -11.77 0.19
CA HIS A 14 15.95 -11.91 1.50
C HIS A 14 17.03 -12.97 1.41
N ASP A 15 18.26 -12.63 1.79
CA ASP A 15 19.44 -13.51 1.67
C ASP A 15 19.66 -14.42 2.89
N GLY A 16 18.73 -14.42 3.85
CA GLY A 16 18.80 -15.10 5.13
C GLY A 16 19.21 -14.19 6.30
N GLN A 17 19.82 -13.03 6.02
CA GLN A 17 20.24 -12.06 7.02
C GLN A 17 19.58 -10.70 6.84
N LYS A 18 19.48 -10.22 5.60
CA LYS A 18 18.95 -8.90 5.25
C LYS A 18 18.13 -8.91 3.97
N PHE A 19 17.33 -7.87 3.82
CA PHE A 19 16.60 -7.61 2.58
C PHE A 19 17.50 -6.95 1.55
N GLY A 20 17.33 -7.35 0.29
CA GLY A 20 17.94 -6.72 -0.86
C GLY A 20 16.87 -6.33 -1.89
N ALA A 21 17.21 -5.39 -2.75
CA ALA A 21 16.39 -5.01 -3.88
C ALA A 21 17.25 -4.97 -5.14
N LYS A 22 16.74 -5.57 -6.23
CA LYS A 22 17.40 -5.57 -7.53
C LYS A 22 16.46 -4.92 -8.55
N GLU A 23 16.93 -3.92 -9.29
CA GLU A 23 16.18 -3.39 -10.43
C GLU A 23 16.06 -4.45 -11.52
N VAL A 24 14.82 -4.74 -11.92
CA VAL A 24 14.53 -5.77 -12.92
C VAL A 24 14.22 -5.15 -14.27
N THR A 25 13.47 -4.04 -14.28
CA THR A 25 13.15 -3.32 -15.50
C THR A 25 12.91 -1.84 -15.23
N ARG A 26 13.18 -1.05 -16.26
CA ARG A 26 12.94 0.39 -16.29
C ARG A 26 12.13 0.74 -17.51
N HIS A 27 11.08 1.52 -17.36
CA HIS A 27 10.27 2.04 -18.43
C HIS A 27 10.25 3.57 -18.39
N GLU A 28 10.76 4.18 -19.44
CA GLU A 28 10.74 5.63 -19.60
C GLU A 28 9.36 6.09 -20.09
N THR A 29 8.78 7.09 -19.42
CA THR A 29 7.47 7.66 -19.78
C THR A 29 7.59 8.93 -20.63
N GLY A 30 8.79 9.22 -21.13
CA GLY A 30 9.09 10.46 -21.85
C GLY A 30 9.00 11.69 -20.94
N GLY A 31 8.40 12.77 -21.45
CA GLY A 31 8.16 13.99 -20.66
C GLY A 31 6.96 13.94 -19.72
N ASN A 32 6.15 12.86 -19.77
CA ASN A 32 4.90 12.80 -19.02
C ASN A 32 5.13 12.54 -17.52
N VAL A 33 4.58 13.40 -16.70
CA VAL A 33 4.65 13.32 -15.25
C VAL A 33 3.71 12.24 -14.74
N VAL A 34 4.24 11.30 -13.94
CA VAL A 34 3.44 10.26 -13.28
C VAL A 34 3.14 10.70 -11.85
N MET A 35 1.87 10.92 -11.54
CA MET A 35 1.44 11.37 -10.22
C MET A 35 1.14 10.22 -9.26
N ASN A 36 0.56 9.16 -9.79
CA ASN A 36 0.17 7.99 -9.02
C ASN A 36 0.15 6.76 -9.91
N CYS A 37 0.31 5.59 -9.33
CA CYS A 37 0.15 4.32 -10.03
C CYS A 37 -0.44 3.26 -9.09
N CYS A 38 -1.10 2.28 -9.68
CA CYS A 38 -1.55 1.08 -8.99
C CYS A 38 -1.29 -0.17 -9.84
N VAL A 39 -1.13 -1.30 -9.17
CA VAL A 39 -0.90 -2.60 -9.81
C VAL A 39 -2.06 -3.51 -9.47
N PHE A 40 -2.52 -4.26 -10.44
CA PHE A 40 -3.48 -5.32 -10.26
C PHE A 40 -2.96 -6.61 -10.88
N ASN A 41 -2.98 -7.68 -10.07
CA ASN A 41 -2.57 -9.01 -10.50
C ASN A 41 -3.77 -9.96 -10.41
N ASP A 42 -4.18 -10.47 -11.56
CA ASP A 42 -5.06 -11.63 -11.66
C ASP A 42 -4.20 -12.88 -11.93
N LYS A 43 -4.77 -14.07 -11.71
CA LYS A 43 -4.08 -15.36 -11.94
C LYS A 43 -3.46 -15.49 -13.34
N LYS A 44 -3.97 -14.74 -14.33
CA LYS A 44 -3.56 -14.82 -15.74
C LYS A 44 -2.84 -13.57 -16.24
N ASN A 45 -3.13 -12.40 -15.69
CA ASN A 45 -2.63 -11.14 -16.21
C ASN A 45 -2.22 -10.22 -15.07
N SER A 46 -1.17 -9.45 -15.31
CA SER A 46 -0.73 -8.37 -14.44
C SER A 46 -0.83 -7.05 -15.20
N TYR A 47 -1.41 -6.06 -14.55
CA TYR A 47 -1.61 -4.73 -15.10
C TYR A 47 -1.01 -3.67 -14.19
N LEU A 48 -0.42 -2.65 -14.80
CA LEU A 48 -0.01 -1.41 -14.15
C LEU A 48 -0.84 -0.28 -14.74
N VAL A 49 -1.47 0.50 -13.88
CA VAL A 49 -2.21 1.70 -14.27
C VAL A 49 -1.51 2.91 -13.71
N ALA A 50 -1.32 3.95 -14.52
CA ALA A 50 -0.63 5.17 -14.10
C ALA A 50 -1.40 6.41 -14.51
N GLY A 51 -1.60 7.32 -13.56
CA GLY A 51 -2.03 8.69 -13.84
C GLY A 51 -0.86 9.49 -14.39
N GLN A 52 -0.95 9.87 -15.67
CA GLN A 52 0.06 10.63 -16.40
C GLN A 52 -0.56 11.93 -16.90
N GLU A 53 -0.12 13.06 -16.35
CA GLU A 53 -0.74 14.36 -16.65
C GLU A 53 -2.27 14.28 -16.54
N SER A 54 -3.03 14.61 -17.57
CA SER A 54 -4.50 14.56 -17.59
C SER A 54 -5.08 13.18 -17.90
N HIS A 55 -4.23 12.18 -18.20
CA HIS A 55 -4.65 10.86 -18.69
C HIS A 55 -4.32 9.76 -17.71
N CYS A 56 -5.05 8.67 -17.84
CA CYS A 56 -4.74 7.40 -17.20
C CYS A 56 -4.26 6.42 -18.27
N GLN A 57 -3.03 5.93 -18.14
CA GLN A 57 -2.39 4.98 -19.06
C GLN A 57 -2.39 3.58 -18.46
N LEU A 58 -2.90 2.61 -19.21
CA LEU A 58 -2.86 1.20 -18.86
C LEU A 58 -1.64 0.53 -19.50
N TYR A 59 -0.95 -0.32 -18.73
CA TYR A 59 0.15 -1.17 -19.19
C TYR A 59 -0.13 -2.62 -18.83
N LYS A 60 0.14 -3.51 -19.77
CA LYS A 60 0.20 -4.95 -19.48
C LYS A 60 1.61 -5.31 -19.04
N VAL A 61 1.72 -5.97 -17.90
CA VAL A 61 2.99 -6.47 -17.37
C VAL A 61 3.16 -7.91 -17.83
N ASN A 62 4.16 -8.17 -18.67
CA ASN A 62 4.50 -9.52 -19.11
C ASN A 62 5.77 -9.97 -18.41
N THR A 63 5.80 -11.22 -17.97
CA THR A 63 6.95 -11.86 -17.36
C THR A 63 7.60 -12.84 -18.31
N LYS A 64 8.91 -12.77 -18.46
CA LYS A 64 9.71 -13.73 -19.23
C LYS A 64 10.79 -14.30 -18.32
N LEU A 65 10.88 -15.63 -18.27
CA LEU A 65 12.02 -16.33 -17.67
C LEU A 65 13.11 -16.43 -18.74
N VAL A 66 14.26 -15.85 -18.46
CA VAL A 66 15.44 -15.96 -19.32
C VAL A 66 16.46 -16.83 -18.59
N GLU A 67 16.86 -17.93 -19.22
CA GLU A 67 17.92 -18.78 -18.73
C GLU A 67 19.27 -18.22 -19.19
N GLN A 68 20.06 -17.69 -18.26
CA GLN A 68 21.44 -17.31 -18.55
C GLN A 68 22.34 -18.54 -18.31
N VAL A 69 22.89 -19.08 -19.37
CA VAL A 69 23.94 -20.06 -19.31
C VAL A 69 25.25 -19.31 -19.09
N LYS A 70 25.82 -19.37 -17.87
CA LYS A 70 27.20 -18.93 -17.68
C LYS A 70 28.11 -19.86 -18.46
N VAL A 71 28.63 -19.37 -19.57
CA VAL A 71 29.77 -19.99 -20.21
C VAL A 71 30.99 -19.50 -19.45
N GLU A 72 31.63 -20.37 -18.66
CA GLU A 72 32.94 -20.09 -18.11
C GLU A 72 33.92 -20.02 -19.27
N ASN A 73 34.44 -18.86 -19.52
CA ASN A 73 35.45 -18.64 -20.56
C ASN A 73 36.83 -19.04 -20.06
N ILE A 74 37.40 -19.99 -20.71
CA ILE A 74 38.84 -20.13 -20.85
C ILE A 74 39.25 -19.20 -22.02
N GLY A 75 39.83 -18.06 -21.72
CA GLY A 75 40.44 -17.13 -22.70
C GLY A 75 39.51 -16.07 -23.28
N ASN A 76 39.83 -14.82 -22.99
CA ASN A 76 39.43 -13.54 -23.60
C ASN A 76 38.45 -13.61 -24.77
N ASP A 77 37.16 -13.48 -24.50
CA ASP A 77 36.15 -12.74 -25.26
C ASP A 77 34.74 -13.18 -24.85
N ILE A 78 33.95 -12.22 -24.37
CA ILE A 78 32.59 -12.47 -23.84
C ILE A 78 31.59 -12.41 -25.01
N HIS A 79 31.13 -13.54 -25.50
CA HIS A 79 29.95 -13.61 -26.36
C HIS A 79 28.73 -14.09 -25.61
N ILE A 80 27.75 -13.19 -25.38
CA ILE A 80 26.44 -13.53 -24.83
C ILE A 80 25.55 -14.06 -25.94
N LYS A 81 25.22 -15.35 -25.93
CA LYS A 81 24.16 -15.93 -26.79
C LYS A 81 22.84 -15.97 -26.04
N GLN A 82 21.90 -15.15 -26.48
CA GLN A 82 20.49 -15.26 -26.10
C GLN A 82 19.84 -16.41 -26.86
N ARG A 83 19.23 -17.34 -26.14
CA ARG A 83 18.46 -18.43 -26.74
C ARG A 83 16.98 -18.24 -26.44
N ASN A 84 16.19 -17.91 -27.47
CA ASN A 84 14.73 -17.89 -27.39
C ASN A 84 14.22 -19.34 -27.38
N THR A 85 13.52 -19.73 -26.31
CA THR A 85 12.93 -21.05 -26.16
C THR A 85 11.54 -21.13 -26.79
N ASN A 86 11.50 -21.43 -28.10
CA ASN A 86 10.30 -21.94 -28.77
C ASN A 86 10.70 -23.21 -29.55
N LEU A 87 11.20 -24.25 -28.87
CA LEU A 87 11.46 -25.54 -29.52
C LEU A 87 11.19 -26.69 -28.53
N LYS A 88 10.47 -27.69 -29.05
CA LYS A 88 10.10 -28.94 -28.37
C LYS A 88 11.33 -29.74 -27.89
N PRO A 89 11.20 -30.52 -26.80
CA PRO A 89 12.35 -31.21 -26.24
C PRO A 89 12.73 -32.44 -27.05
N LYS A 90 13.97 -32.52 -27.48
CA LYS A 90 14.66 -33.76 -27.80
C LYS A 90 16.12 -33.67 -27.36
N GLU A 91 16.52 -34.72 -26.64
CA GLU A 91 17.86 -35.17 -26.36
C GLU A 91 18.63 -34.64 -25.14
N GLN A 92 19.03 -35.60 -24.36
CA GLN A 92 19.87 -35.57 -23.19
C GLN A 92 21.19 -34.84 -23.44
N VAL A 93 21.48 -33.86 -22.59
CA VAL A 93 22.84 -33.30 -22.46
C VAL A 93 23.13 -33.07 -20.97
N ASP A 94 24.27 -33.54 -20.57
CA ASP A 94 24.93 -33.54 -19.27
C ASP A 94 24.49 -32.52 -18.21
N ASN A 95 24.13 -33.03 -17.05
CA ASN A 95 23.91 -32.35 -15.80
C ASN A 95 25.21 -31.82 -15.22
N ASN A 96 25.56 -30.55 -15.44
CA ASN A 96 26.34 -29.69 -14.53
C ASN A 96 26.58 -28.28 -15.08
N LYS A 97 25.52 -27.62 -15.55
CA LYS A 97 25.60 -26.18 -15.84
C LYS A 97 24.69 -25.45 -14.85
N ASN A 98 25.27 -24.64 -13.99
CA ASN A 98 24.53 -23.70 -13.14
C ASN A 98 23.77 -22.72 -14.03
N VAL A 99 22.54 -23.07 -14.40
CA VAL A 99 21.62 -22.22 -15.18
C VAL A 99 20.97 -21.27 -14.19
N LYS A 100 21.37 -20.02 -14.20
CA LYS A 100 20.73 -18.96 -13.42
C LYS A 100 19.48 -18.50 -14.16
N LYS A 101 18.31 -18.76 -13.59
CA LYS A 101 17.02 -18.27 -14.12
C LYS A 101 16.79 -16.85 -13.61
N GLU A 102 16.70 -15.90 -14.52
CA GLU A 102 16.35 -14.51 -14.18
C GLU A 102 14.97 -14.15 -14.75
N LEU A 103 14.17 -13.50 -13.91
CA LEU A 103 12.86 -12.99 -14.26
C LEU A 103 13.02 -11.60 -14.89
N TYR A 104 12.51 -11.43 -16.11
CA TYR A 104 12.42 -10.13 -16.76
C TYR A 104 10.96 -9.73 -16.89
N TYR A 105 10.69 -8.46 -16.59
CA TYR A 105 9.37 -7.85 -16.76
C TYR A 105 9.40 -6.87 -17.92
N THR A 106 8.36 -6.87 -18.73
CA THR A 106 8.16 -5.89 -19.80
C THR A 106 6.83 -5.19 -19.61
N LEU A 107 6.83 -3.86 -19.69
CA LEU A 107 5.64 -3.02 -19.63
C LEU A 107 5.21 -2.69 -21.05
N ASN A 108 4.12 -3.27 -21.50
CA ASN A 108 3.55 -2.98 -22.81
C ASN A 108 2.40 -1.97 -22.66
N PRO A 109 2.51 -0.77 -23.24
CA PRO A 109 1.43 0.21 -23.21
C PRO A 109 0.20 -0.35 -23.92
N MET A 110 -0.95 -0.11 -23.30
CA MET A 110 -2.28 -0.44 -23.84
C MET A 110 -3.07 0.87 -24.06
N ASP A 111 -4.37 0.80 -23.87
CA ASP A 111 -5.25 1.96 -24.01
C ASP A 111 -4.98 3.03 -22.95
N SER A 112 -5.25 4.27 -23.31
CA SER A 112 -5.26 5.41 -22.39
C SER A 112 -6.57 6.18 -22.48
N VAL A 113 -6.96 6.82 -21.40
CA VAL A 113 -8.18 7.64 -21.34
C VAL A 113 -7.90 8.94 -20.61
N GLN A 114 -8.48 10.04 -21.11
CA GLN A 114 -8.44 11.31 -20.41
C GLN A 114 -9.33 11.23 -19.16
N THR A 115 -8.76 11.57 -18.00
CA THR A 115 -9.41 11.43 -16.69
C THR A 115 -9.61 12.75 -15.95
N ASP A 116 -8.92 13.80 -16.38
CA ASP A 116 -9.07 15.15 -15.85
C ASP A 116 -9.38 16.14 -16.96
N PHE A 117 -10.38 16.98 -16.75
CA PHE A 117 -10.87 17.96 -17.71
C PHE A 117 -10.77 19.39 -17.16
N ASN A 118 -9.89 19.63 -16.19
CA ASN A 118 -9.61 20.99 -15.70
C ASN A 118 -9.05 21.84 -16.84
N GLY A 119 -9.61 23.04 -17.01
CA GLY A 119 -9.25 23.91 -18.13
C GLY A 119 -7.85 24.57 -18.01
N SER A 120 -7.29 24.68 -16.80
CA SER A 120 -6.01 25.37 -16.58
C SER A 120 -4.82 24.41 -16.47
N GLU A 121 -4.91 23.44 -15.59
CA GLU A 121 -3.84 22.46 -15.31
C GLU A 121 -4.44 21.09 -15.03
N PRO A 122 -4.86 20.36 -16.08
CA PRO A 122 -5.46 19.05 -15.91
C PRO A 122 -4.40 18.04 -15.43
N LEU A 123 -4.68 17.35 -14.32
CA LEU A 123 -3.75 16.40 -13.72
C LEU A 123 -4.49 15.24 -13.07
N SER A 124 -4.21 14.01 -13.54
CA SER A 124 -4.68 12.77 -12.93
C SER A 124 -3.90 12.49 -11.66
N ARG A 125 -4.47 12.83 -10.51
CA ARG A 125 -3.76 12.81 -9.22
C ARG A 125 -3.77 11.46 -8.55
N VAL A 126 -4.84 10.69 -8.73
CA VAL A 126 -5.03 9.39 -8.09
C VAL A 126 -5.64 8.38 -9.04
N VAL A 127 -5.14 7.15 -8.99
CA VAL A 127 -5.67 5.99 -9.68
C VAL A 127 -5.76 4.82 -8.69
N ARG A 128 -6.89 4.10 -8.68
CA ARG A 128 -7.13 2.94 -7.83
C ARG A 128 -7.95 1.89 -8.59
N ILE A 129 -7.60 0.63 -8.43
CA ILE A 129 -8.38 -0.50 -8.94
C ILE A 129 -9.05 -1.16 -7.75
N ASN A 130 -10.31 -1.56 -7.90
CA ASN A 130 -11.03 -2.28 -6.87
C ASN A 130 -10.49 -3.70 -6.67
N TYR A 131 -10.88 -4.35 -5.58
CA TYR A 131 -10.29 -5.65 -5.19
C TYR A 131 -10.61 -6.79 -6.15
N ASP A 132 -11.76 -6.76 -6.84
CA ASP A 132 -12.13 -7.77 -7.82
C ASP A 132 -11.57 -7.49 -9.24
N GLY A 133 -10.90 -6.36 -9.43
CA GLY A 133 -10.27 -5.98 -10.70
C GLY A 133 -11.23 -5.67 -11.83
N LYS A 134 -12.42 -5.16 -11.53
CA LYS A 134 -13.43 -4.83 -12.55
C LYS A 134 -13.67 -3.33 -12.70
N VAL A 135 -13.31 -2.54 -11.69
CA VAL A 135 -13.54 -1.10 -11.68
C VAL A 135 -12.25 -0.36 -11.36
N LEU A 136 -11.95 0.65 -12.14
CA LEU A 136 -10.89 1.62 -11.92
C LEU A 136 -11.52 2.94 -11.47
N ALA A 137 -11.01 3.55 -10.42
CA ALA A 137 -11.34 4.92 -10.01
C ALA A 137 -10.18 5.85 -10.31
N THR A 138 -10.50 7.04 -10.83
CA THR A 138 -9.55 8.12 -11.08
C THR A 138 -10.08 9.40 -10.47
N GLY A 139 -9.17 10.22 -9.94
CA GLY A 139 -9.48 11.54 -9.40
C GLY A 139 -8.44 12.56 -9.85
N GLY A 140 -8.88 13.76 -10.15
CA GLY A 140 -8.06 14.80 -10.72
C GLY A 140 -8.15 16.15 -10.03
N THR A 141 -7.62 17.18 -10.70
CA THR A 141 -7.64 18.57 -10.25
C THR A 141 -9.00 19.24 -10.48
N ASP A 142 -9.85 18.66 -11.34
CA ASP A 142 -11.22 19.13 -11.59
C ASP A 142 -12.20 18.84 -10.43
N GLY A 143 -11.80 18.00 -9.46
CA GLY A 143 -12.63 17.64 -8.31
C GLY A 143 -13.63 16.52 -8.58
N ASP A 144 -13.66 15.96 -9.78
CA ASP A 144 -14.52 14.84 -10.14
C ASP A 144 -13.78 13.51 -9.92
N VAL A 145 -14.48 12.52 -9.37
CA VAL A 145 -14.02 11.13 -9.36
C VAL A 145 -14.74 10.39 -10.46
N ARG A 146 -13.99 9.66 -11.30
CA ARG A 146 -14.54 8.91 -12.41
C ARG A 146 -14.30 7.42 -12.22
N LEU A 147 -15.35 6.64 -12.42
CA LEU A 147 -15.29 5.18 -12.38
C LEU A 147 -15.32 4.63 -13.81
N TRP A 148 -14.43 3.69 -14.07
CA TRP A 148 -14.22 3.08 -15.38
C TRP A 148 -14.30 1.57 -15.26
N LYS A 149 -14.84 0.90 -16.27
CA LYS A 149 -14.79 -0.55 -16.39
C LYS A 149 -13.36 -0.99 -16.67
N PHE A 150 -12.80 -1.81 -15.81
CA PHE A 150 -11.42 -2.29 -15.97
C PHE A 150 -11.40 -3.70 -16.57
N PRO A 151 -10.48 -4.03 -17.51
CA PRO A 151 -9.42 -3.18 -18.05
C PRO A 151 -9.81 -2.37 -19.32
N SER A 152 -11.06 -2.37 -19.75
CA SER A 152 -11.50 -1.78 -21.03
C SER A 152 -11.57 -0.25 -21.05
N LEU A 153 -11.38 0.41 -19.90
CA LEU A 153 -11.43 1.86 -19.68
C LEU A 153 -12.72 2.54 -20.20
N GLN A 154 -13.83 1.79 -20.28
CA GLN A 154 -15.13 2.35 -20.62
C GLN A 154 -15.70 3.12 -19.41
N PRO A 155 -16.27 4.32 -19.60
CA PRO A 155 -16.82 5.11 -18.50
C PRO A 155 -18.03 4.41 -17.87
N LEU A 156 -18.11 4.40 -16.55
CA LEU A 156 -19.24 3.90 -15.79
C LEU A 156 -20.00 5.05 -15.12
N PHE A 157 -19.31 5.82 -14.27
CA PHE A 157 -19.92 6.91 -13.50
C PHE A 157 -18.97 8.09 -13.37
N ILE A 158 -19.55 9.30 -13.25
CA ILE A 158 -18.86 10.51 -12.83
C ILE A 158 -19.46 10.93 -11.49
N LEU A 159 -18.66 10.87 -10.43
CA LEU A 159 -19.04 11.18 -9.06
C LEU A 159 -18.72 12.64 -8.78
N LYS A 160 -19.74 13.49 -8.79
CA LYS A 160 -19.62 14.94 -8.61
C LYS A 160 -20.04 15.36 -7.21
N GLY A 161 -19.16 15.99 -6.44
CA GLY A 161 -19.47 16.41 -5.08
C GLY A 161 -18.39 17.24 -4.42
N HIS A 162 -17.13 17.06 -4.83
CA HIS A 162 -16.03 17.87 -4.36
C HIS A 162 -15.93 19.21 -5.12
N LYS A 163 -15.45 20.24 -4.42
CA LYS A 163 -15.26 21.58 -4.98
C LYS A 163 -13.79 21.90 -5.26
N LYS A 164 -12.89 21.01 -4.89
CA LYS A 164 -11.44 21.15 -5.06
C LYS A 164 -10.83 19.84 -5.49
N GLU A 165 -9.57 19.88 -5.82
CA GLU A 165 -8.77 18.75 -6.27
C GLU A 165 -8.89 17.52 -5.36
N ILE A 166 -9.00 16.34 -5.96
CA ILE A 166 -9.00 15.07 -5.26
C ILE A 166 -7.59 14.77 -4.74
N ASP A 167 -7.47 14.43 -3.47
CA ASP A 167 -6.19 14.05 -2.86
C ASP A 167 -6.00 12.53 -2.82
N ASP A 168 -7.06 11.76 -2.56
CA ASP A 168 -6.98 10.29 -2.56
C ASP A 168 -8.37 9.65 -2.78
N VAL A 169 -8.35 8.40 -3.24
CA VAL A 169 -9.54 7.55 -3.46
C VAL A 169 -9.19 6.13 -3.05
N ASP A 170 -10.13 5.42 -2.46
CA ASP A 170 -9.97 3.99 -2.17
C ASP A 170 -11.31 3.23 -2.23
N PHE A 171 -11.24 1.92 -2.48
CA PHE A 171 -12.39 1.02 -2.54
C PHE A 171 -12.56 0.22 -1.25
N SER A 172 -13.82 0.02 -0.83
CA SER A 172 -14.11 -0.94 0.22
C SER A 172 -13.77 -2.37 -0.23
N ARG A 173 -13.40 -3.24 0.74
CA ARG A 173 -13.00 -4.63 0.44
C ARG A 173 -14.06 -5.46 -0.29
N HIS A 174 -15.32 -5.12 -0.12
CA HIS A 174 -16.44 -5.80 -0.76
C HIS A 174 -16.92 -5.10 -2.02
N ASP A 175 -16.16 -4.12 -2.50
CA ASP A 175 -16.44 -3.35 -3.72
C ASP A 175 -17.82 -2.66 -3.76
N ASN A 176 -18.44 -2.47 -2.57
CA ASN A 176 -19.73 -1.80 -2.47
C ASN A 176 -19.60 -0.27 -2.46
N TYR A 177 -18.49 0.23 -1.92
CA TYR A 177 -18.28 1.66 -1.70
C TYR A 177 -16.94 2.15 -2.23
N VAL A 178 -16.92 3.41 -2.64
CA VAL A 178 -15.71 4.20 -2.90
C VAL A 178 -15.71 5.36 -1.91
N ILE A 179 -14.57 5.62 -1.29
CA ILE A 179 -14.29 6.86 -0.56
C ILE A 179 -13.44 7.77 -1.42
N SER A 180 -13.78 9.05 -1.46
CA SER A 180 -12.92 10.09 -2.04
C SER A 180 -12.70 11.19 -1.01
N ILE A 181 -11.50 11.74 -0.99
CA ILE A 181 -11.11 12.89 -0.17
C ILE A 181 -10.49 13.97 -1.03
N ALA A 182 -10.73 15.21 -0.68
CA ALA A 182 -10.28 16.35 -1.47
C ALA A 182 -9.78 17.52 -0.59
N LYS A 183 -9.13 18.47 -1.23
CA LYS A 183 -8.65 19.70 -0.58
C LYS A 183 -9.75 20.64 -0.07
N ASP A 184 -11.02 20.31 -0.29
CA ASP A 184 -12.16 20.99 0.33
C ASP A 184 -12.40 20.58 1.79
N GLY A 185 -11.70 19.54 2.25
CA GLY A 185 -11.76 19.00 3.62
C GLY A 185 -12.88 17.98 3.81
N LEU A 186 -13.54 17.56 2.73
CA LEU A 186 -14.59 16.54 2.78
C LEU A 186 -14.02 15.15 2.46
N GLY A 187 -14.59 14.12 3.10
CA GLY A 187 -14.56 12.75 2.65
C GLY A 187 -15.97 12.36 2.20
N ILE A 188 -16.13 11.88 0.97
CA ILE A 188 -17.44 11.49 0.44
C ILE A 188 -17.44 10.00 0.16
N LEU A 189 -18.41 9.30 0.74
CA LEU A 189 -18.67 7.89 0.51
C LEU A 189 -19.70 7.75 -0.62
N TRP A 190 -19.35 6.94 -1.63
CA TRP A 190 -20.16 6.70 -2.81
C TRP A 190 -20.53 5.23 -2.91
N ASP A 191 -21.70 4.95 -3.43
CA ASP A 191 -22.11 3.59 -3.80
C ASP A 191 -21.55 3.24 -5.18
N CYS A 192 -20.76 2.16 -5.26
CA CYS A 192 -20.10 1.72 -6.52
C CYS A 192 -21.08 1.26 -7.59
N LYS A 193 -22.28 0.78 -7.20
CA LYS A 193 -23.26 0.23 -8.14
C LYS A 193 -24.12 1.30 -8.79
N THR A 194 -24.42 2.33 -8.03
CA THR A 194 -25.34 3.40 -8.46
C THR A 194 -24.64 4.69 -8.82
N GLY A 195 -23.40 4.90 -8.34
CA GLY A 195 -22.65 6.14 -8.47
C GLY A 195 -23.18 7.28 -7.59
N ASN A 196 -24.12 7.00 -6.67
CA ASN A 196 -24.73 8.01 -5.83
C ASN A 196 -23.91 8.29 -4.57
N GLU A 197 -23.95 9.54 -4.10
CA GLU A 197 -23.43 9.93 -2.80
C GLU A 197 -24.25 9.25 -1.69
N ARG A 198 -23.57 8.57 -0.76
CA ARG A 198 -24.17 7.91 0.39
C ARG A 198 -24.07 8.77 1.65
N SER A 199 -22.88 9.28 1.94
CA SER A 199 -22.63 10.12 3.11
C SER A 199 -21.40 11.00 2.94
N LYS A 200 -21.36 12.09 3.72
CA LYS A 200 -20.19 12.97 3.84
C LYS A 200 -19.56 12.79 5.19
N LEU A 201 -18.30 12.36 5.20
CA LEU A 201 -17.50 12.21 6.40
C LEU A 201 -16.84 13.56 6.69
N THR A 202 -17.28 14.21 7.78
CA THR A 202 -16.69 15.46 8.24
C THR A 202 -16.36 15.34 9.72
N TRP A 203 -15.16 15.76 10.07
CA TRP A 203 -14.74 15.81 11.44
C TRP A 203 -14.42 17.24 11.85
N LYS A 204 -15.00 17.64 12.97
CA LYS A 204 -14.74 18.94 13.60
C LYS A 204 -13.97 18.67 14.88
N HIS A 205 -12.76 19.18 14.97
CA HIS A 205 -12.00 19.13 16.20
C HIS A 205 -12.70 19.94 17.29
N PRO A 206 -12.75 19.45 18.55
CA PRO A 206 -13.42 20.17 19.65
C PRO A 206 -12.95 21.61 19.84
N GLU A 207 -11.69 21.89 19.59
CA GLU A 207 -11.09 23.24 19.69
C GLU A 207 -11.35 24.13 18.46
N GLY A 208 -12.16 23.68 17.50
CA GLY A 208 -12.53 24.48 16.32
C GLY A 208 -11.43 24.59 15.24
N SER A 209 -10.31 23.93 15.38
CA SER A 209 -9.23 23.92 14.39
C SER A 209 -9.68 23.27 13.09
N LYS A 210 -9.23 23.81 11.94
CA LYS A 210 -9.54 23.28 10.62
C LYS A 210 -8.58 22.19 10.21
N TYR A 211 -9.12 21.08 9.72
CA TYR A 211 -8.38 19.90 9.25
C TYR A 211 -8.70 19.60 7.79
N LEU A 212 -7.72 19.00 7.10
CA LEU A 212 -7.85 18.48 5.76
C LEU A 212 -7.45 17.00 5.75
N TYR A 213 -8.25 16.18 5.09
CA TYR A 213 -7.89 14.80 4.85
C TYR A 213 -6.78 14.71 3.80
N LYS A 214 -5.82 13.80 4.03
CA LYS A 214 -4.64 13.64 3.15
C LYS A 214 -4.55 12.30 2.47
N ARG A 215 -4.91 11.22 3.18
CA ARG A 215 -4.94 9.83 2.68
C ARG A 215 -6.11 9.10 3.29
N CYS A 216 -6.65 8.16 2.56
CA CYS A 216 -7.71 7.26 2.99
C CYS A 216 -7.44 5.84 2.53
N ARG A 217 -7.68 4.85 3.39
CA ARG A 217 -7.54 3.41 3.08
C ARG A 217 -8.60 2.62 3.81
N PHE A 218 -9.27 1.74 3.08
CA PHE A 218 -10.12 0.74 3.68
C PHE A 218 -9.29 -0.42 4.24
N GLY A 219 -9.76 -0.98 5.35
CA GLY A 219 -9.23 -2.19 5.96
C GLY A 219 -10.34 -3.16 6.32
N VAL A 220 -9.98 -4.42 6.50
CA VAL A 220 -10.88 -5.47 7.00
C VAL A 220 -10.95 -5.38 8.52
N ILE A 221 -12.13 -5.66 9.10
CA ILE A 221 -12.28 -5.89 10.54
C ILE A 221 -12.20 -7.39 10.79
N GLU A 222 -11.21 -7.85 11.56
CA GLU A 222 -10.88 -9.27 11.74
C GLU A 222 -12.09 -10.11 12.20
N GLU A 223 -12.92 -9.58 13.09
CA GLU A 223 -14.08 -10.29 13.63
C GLU A 223 -15.38 -10.09 12.84
N GLN A 224 -15.42 -9.11 11.95
CA GLN A 224 -16.63 -8.71 11.21
C GLN A 224 -16.33 -8.60 9.72
N LYS A 225 -16.20 -9.73 9.06
CA LYS A 225 -15.85 -9.79 7.61
C LYS A 225 -16.76 -8.97 6.70
N ASN A 226 -17.97 -8.66 7.13
CA ASN A 226 -18.97 -7.90 6.35
C ASN A 226 -18.88 -6.38 6.58
N LYS A 227 -18.09 -5.90 7.55
CA LYS A 227 -17.87 -4.48 7.81
C LYS A 227 -16.47 -4.08 7.40
N SER A 228 -16.33 -2.87 6.89
CA SER A 228 -15.05 -2.29 6.55
C SER A 228 -14.68 -1.19 7.54
N ALA A 229 -13.45 -1.20 8.03
CA ALA A 229 -12.88 -0.03 8.69
C ALA A 229 -12.31 0.91 7.64
N LEU A 230 -12.45 2.20 7.84
CA LEU A 230 -11.81 3.22 7.01
C LEU A 230 -10.79 3.97 7.87
N TYR A 231 -9.54 3.98 7.41
CA TYR A 231 -8.47 4.74 8.03
C TYR A 231 -8.22 6.02 7.23
N MET A 232 -8.14 7.15 7.93
CA MET A 232 -7.89 8.44 7.29
C MET A 232 -6.82 9.23 8.05
N ILE A 233 -6.00 9.95 7.30
CA ILE A 233 -5.10 10.96 7.85
C ILE A 233 -5.81 12.31 7.79
N ALA A 234 -5.92 12.97 8.95
CA ALA A 234 -6.40 14.35 9.07
C ALA A 234 -5.25 15.23 9.55
N ASN A 235 -4.80 16.14 8.69
CA ASN A 235 -3.75 17.11 9.00
C ASN A 235 -4.35 18.47 9.32
N ALA A 236 -3.82 19.10 10.36
CA ALA A 236 -4.20 20.46 10.70
C ALA A 236 -3.73 21.44 9.60
N VAL A 237 -4.58 22.41 9.29
CA VAL A 237 -4.19 23.52 8.38
C VAL A 237 -3.12 24.41 9.04
N ASN A 238 -3.24 24.61 10.36
CA ASN A 238 -2.20 25.28 11.14
C ASN A 238 -1.19 24.25 11.66
N PRO A 239 0.10 24.33 11.29
CA PRO A 239 1.11 23.35 11.67
C PRO A 239 1.43 23.30 13.18
N LYS A 240 0.90 24.22 13.98
CA LYS A 240 1.02 24.20 15.45
C LYS A 240 0.08 23.17 16.11
N HIS A 241 -0.93 22.70 15.40
CA HIS A 241 -1.84 21.67 15.88
C HIS A 241 -1.40 20.29 15.43
N LYS A 242 -1.75 19.29 16.23
CA LYS A 242 -1.46 17.90 15.95
C LYS A 242 -2.19 17.37 14.73
N SER A 243 -1.63 16.37 14.08
CA SER A 243 -2.28 15.58 13.03
C SER A 243 -2.84 14.30 13.60
N PHE A 244 -3.78 13.67 12.92
CA PHE A 244 -4.49 12.51 13.41
C PHE A 244 -4.53 11.37 12.40
N LEU A 245 -4.27 10.16 12.88
CA LEU A 245 -4.68 8.93 12.23
C LEU A 245 -6.05 8.55 12.81
N GLN A 246 -7.06 8.48 11.99
CA GLN A 246 -8.44 8.24 12.37
C GLN A 246 -8.93 6.88 11.86
N GLN A 247 -9.75 6.20 12.65
CA GLN A 247 -10.48 4.99 12.29
C GLN A 247 -11.98 5.26 12.29
N TRP A 248 -12.60 5.08 11.14
CA TRP A 248 -14.02 5.29 10.92
C TRP A 248 -14.75 3.99 10.61
N ILE A 249 -16.04 3.94 10.94
CA ILE A 249 -16.99 3.00 10.35
C ILE A 249 -17.85 3.79 9.37
N PRO A 250 -17.54 3.73 8.07
CA PRO A 250 -18.14 4.63 7.09
C PRO A 250 -19.64 4.42 6.90
N GLU A 251 -20.13 3.19 7.10
CA GLU A 251 -21.55 2.87 7.00
C GLU A 251 -22.40 3.56 8.08
N GLU A 252 -21.79 3.78 9.26
CA GLU A 252 -22.41 4.44 10.42
C GLU A 252 -22.09 5.94 10.48
N ASN A 253 -21.19 6.40 9.61
CA ASN A 253 -20.62 7.77 9.63
C ASN A 253 -20.05 8.15 11.01
N ASP A 254 -19.39 7.19 11.66
CA ASP A 254 -18.91 7.29 13.03
C ASP A 254 -17.39 7.15 13.14
N LEU A 255 -16.77 8.13 13.81
CA LEU A 255 -15.35 8.12 14.16
C LEU A 255 -15.18 7.30 15.44
N LYS A 256 -14.60 6.11 15.32
CA LYS A 256 -14.40 5.20 16.45
C LYS A 256 -13.20 5.55 17.32
N LYS A 257 -12.06 5.83 16.68
CA LYS A 257 -10.78 6.06 17.37
C LYS A 257 -9.88 6.99 16.57
N TYR A 258 -8.93 7.60 17.26
CA TYR A 258 -7.84 8.32 16.62
C TYR A 258 -6.55 8.21 17.41
N SER A 259 -5.43 8.42 16.74
CA SER A 259 -4.08 8.53 17.30
C SER A 259 -3.48 9.86 16.88
N GLU A 260 -2.79 10.53 17.80
CA GLU A 260 -2.23 11.87 17.64
C GLU A 260 -0.77 11.83 17.18
N PHE A 261 -0.39 12.83 16.41
CA PHE A 261 0.97 13.03 15.91
C PHE A 261 1.33 14.51 15.98
N ASP A 262 2.56 14.78 16.42
CA ASP A 262 3.07 16.15 16.58
C ASP A 262 3.52 16.79 15.23
N GLU A 263 3.45 16.03 14.14
CA GLU A 263 3.82 16.51 12.81
C GLU A 263 2.83 16.07 11.72
N THR A 264 2.92 16.71 10.57
CA THR A 264 2.09 16.42 9.39
C THR A 264 2.37 15.04 8.84
N LEU A 265 1.32 14.26 8.60
CA LEU A 265 1.38 12.93 8.02
C LEU A 265 1.27 13.00 6.49
N ALA A 266 2.08 12.21 5.78
CA ALA A 266 2.16 12.22 4.32
C ALA A 266 1.51 10.99 3.68
N THR A 267 1.73 9.81 4.26
CA THR A 267 1.35 8.52 3.65
C THR A 267 0.68 7.59 4.65
N LEU A 268 -0.16 6.71 4.11
CA LEU A 268 -0.97 5.74 4.86
C LEU A 268 -0.98 4.43 4.10
N ALA A 269 -0.74 3.33 4.79
CA ALA A 269 -0.95 1.97 4.30
C ALA A 269 -1.71 1.15 5.32
N VAL A 270 -2.56 0.25 4.86
CA VAL A 270 -3.28 -0.73 5.68
C VAL A 270 -2.96 -2.11 5.15
N ARG A 271 -2.58 -3.02 6.04
CA ARG A 271 -2.27 -4.40 5.65
C ARG A 271 -3.53 -5.11 5.12
N ASP A 272 -3.34 -6.02 4.18
CA ASP A 272 -4.40 -6.77 3.51
C ASP A 272 -5.29 -7.61 4.47
N ASP A 273 -4.75 -8.08 5.61
CA ASP A 273 -5.48 -8.75 6.68
C ASP A 273 -6.19 -7.80 7.67
N GLY A 274 -5.98 -6.48 7.55
CA GLY A 274 -6.56 -5.47 8.43
C GLY A 274 -5.98 -5.38 9.84
N ARG A 275 -4.87 -6.09 10.15
CA ARG A 275 -4.28 -6.13 11.48
C ARG A 275 -3.36 -4.94 11.80
N PHE A 276 -2.75 -4.37 10.78
CA PHE A 276 -1.76 -3.29 10.93
C PHE A 276 -2.03 -2.12 10.01
N VAL A 277 -1.70 -0.94 10.51
CA VAL A 277 -1.73 0.33 9.79
C VAL A 277 -0.37 1.00 9.94
N ALA A 278 0.18 1.52 8.84
CA ALA A 278 1.42 2.27 8.84
C ALA A 278 1.20 3.69 8.35
N VAL A 279 1.88 4.64 8.97
CA VAL A 279 1.89 6.04 8.56
C VAL A 279 3.32 6.54 8.40
N GLY A 280 3.52 7.40 7.41
CA GLY A 280 4.78 8.09 7.16
C GLY A 280 4.60 9.58 7.30
N THR A 281 5.61 10.25 7.84
CA THR A 281 5.60 11.66 8.18
C THR A 281 6.15 12.54 7.05
N MET A 282 5.84 13.83 7.10
CA MET A 282 6.20 14.77 6.05
C MET A 282 7.56 15.43 6.27
N PHE A 283 7.93 15.72 7.51
CA PHE A 283 9.13 16.51 7.78
C PHE A 283 10.29 15.64 8.27
N SER A 284 10.04 14.77 9.24
CA SER A 284 11.10 13.95 9.84
C SER A 284 11.46 12.69 9.04
N GLY A 285 10.68 12.35 7.98
CA GLY A 285 10.88 11.10 7.24
C GLY A 285 10.69 9.85 8.09
N SER A 286 9.96 9.96 9.20
CA SER A 286 9.74 8.89 10.15
C SER A 286 8.56 8.00 9.73
N ILE A 287 8.60 6.75 10.19
CA ILE A 287 7.55 5.77 9.93
C ILE A 287 7.09 5.18 11.25
N SER A 288 5.79 5.04 11.41
CA SER A 288 5.22 4.32 12.54
C SER A 288 4.22 3.28 12.10
N ILE A 289 4.23 2.13 12.79
CA ILE A 289 3.31 1.02 12.57
C ILE A 289 2.45 0.88 13.80
N HIS A 290 1.14 0.71 13.56
CA HIS A 290 0.12 0.64 14.60
C HIS A 290 -0.68 -0.66 14.45
N VAL A 291 -1.18 -1.17 15.57
CA VAL A 291 -2.23 -2.19 15.57
C VAL A 291 -3.52 -1.54 15.08
N ALA A 292 -4.10 -2.05 14.02
CA ALA A 292 -5.27 -1.45 13.38
C ALA A 292 -6.49 -1.32 14.30
N PHE A 293 -6.76 -2.35 15.11
CA PHE A 293 -7.90 -2.37 16.03
C PHE A 293 -7.83 -1.29 17.13
N SER A 294 -6.64 -1.07 17.72
CA SER A 294 -6.48 -0.17 18.87
C SER A 294 -5.87 1.18 18.50
N LEU A 295 -5.29 1.31 17.31
CA LEU A 295 -4.38 2.38 16.89
C LEU A 295 -3.16 2.54 17.79
N GLN A 296 -2.85 1.52 18.62
CA GLN A 296 -1.67 1.51 19.46
C GLN A 296 -0.41 1.39 18.62
N LYS A 297 0.53 2.28 18.83
CA LYS A 297 1.83 2.29 18.18
C LYS A 297 2.68 1.11 18.64
N ILE A 298 3.21 0.33 17.73
CA ILE A 298 4.06 -0.85 18.02
C ILE A 298 5.49 -0.69 17.53
N LEU A 299 5.71 0.12 16.49
CA LEU A 299 7.03 0.41 15.96
C LEU A 299 7.09 1.87 15.55
N THR A 300 8.22 2.52 15.85
CA THR A 300 8.57 3.84 15.31
C THR A 300 10.01 3.80 14.84
N VAL A 301 10.23 4.17 13.60
CA VAL A 301 11.55 4.34 13.01
C VAL A 301 11.71 5.82 12.70
N ALA A 302 12.40 6.52 13.60
CA ALA A 302 12.66 7.94 13.43
C ALA A 302 13.72 8.14 12.34
N GLY A 303 13.50 9.12 11.44
CA GLY A 303 14.45 9.44 10.39
C GLY A 303 14.76 8.26 9.45
N ALA A 304 13.78 7.40 9.18
CA ALA A 304 13.92 6.30 8.23
C ALA A 304 14.35 6.81 6.84
N HIS A 305 13.90 8.00 6.51
CA HIS A 305 14.25 8.75 5.32
C HIS A 305 14.74 10.16 5.69
N SER A 306 15.60 10.72 4.85
CA SER A 306 16.10 12.10 5.03
C SER A 306 15.09 13.16 4.56
N MET A 307 14.02 12.73 3.88
CA MET A 307 12.96 13.58 3.35
C MET A 307 11.60 12.93 3.57
N PHE A 308 10.52 13.63 3.17
CA PHE A 308 9.17 13.14 3.34
C PHE A 308 8.92 11.78 2.66
N VAL A 309 8.18 10.93 3.36
CA VAL A 309 7.78 9.62 2.85
C VAL A 309 6.73 9.80 1.75
N THR A 310 7.02 9.32 0.55
CA THR A 310 6.11 9.45 -0.60
C THR A 310 5.20 8.25 -0.80
N GLY A 311 5.65 7.07 -0.38
CA GLY A 311 4.87 5.84 -0.49
C GLY A 311 5.14 4.87 0.65
N LEU A 312 4.08 4.19 1.06
CA LEU A 312 4.10 3.09 2.01
C LEU A 312 3.25 1.97 1.47
N GLU A 313 3.73 0.73 1.61
CA GLU A 313 2.95 -0.46 1.26
C GLU A 313 3.36 -1.63 2.17
N PHE A 314 2.39 -2.40 2.64
CA PHE A 314 2.67 -3.64 3.36
C PHE A 314 3.00 -4.76 2.38
N LEU A 315 3.94 -5.61 2.73
CA LEU A 315 4.09 -6.89 2.06
C LEU A 315 2.87 -7.77 2.37
N SER A 316 2.35 -8.44 1.33
CA SER A 316 1.12 -9.23 1.46
C SER A 316 1.25 -10.34 2.50
N SER A 317 0.20 -10.52 3.31
CA SER A 317 0.08 -11.61 4.28
C SER A 317 -0.33 -12.94 3.65
N ILE A 318 -0.90 -12.90 2.44
CA ILE A 318 -1.52 -14.06 1.78
C ILE A 318 -0.49 -15.03 1.22
N ASN A 319 0.68 -14.54 0.83
CA ASN A 319 1.75 -15.35 0.25
C ASN A 319 2.72 -15.86 1.34
N THR A 320 2.31 -16.90 2.07
CA THR A 320 3.11 -17.53 3.14
C THR A 320 4.39 -18.23 2.67
N ASN A 321 4.57 -18.40 1.36
CA ASN A 321 5.74 -19.09 0.78
C ASN A 321 6.94 -18.17 0.56
N HIS A 322 6.84 -16.88 0.88
CA HIS A 322 7.99 -15.98 0.83
C HIS A 322 8.77 -16.04 2.14
N SER A 323 10.08 -16.14 2.04
CA SER A 323 11.02 -16.07 3.17
C SER A 323 10.82 -14.85 4.06
N ILE A 324 10.21 -13.78 3.53
CA ILE A 324 9.89 -12.55 4.23
C ILE A 324 8.80 -12.75 5.30
N SER A 325 7.72 -13.47 4.96
CA SER A 325 6.61 -13.73 5.88
C SER A 325 6.97 -14.69 7.01
N SER A 326 8.04 -15.47 6.86
CA SER A 326 8.54 -16.38 7.90
C SER A 326 9.39 -15.68 8.96
N VAL A 327 9.93 -14.50 8.66
CA VAL A 327 10.89 -13.79 9.53
C VAL A 327 10.20 -12.72 10.40
N ALA A 328 9.07 -12.17 9.95
CA ALA A 328 8.41 -11.04 10.63
C ALA A 328 6.89 -11.15 10.60
N GLU A 329 6.23 -10.66 11.66
CA GLU A 329 4.77 -10.61 11.75
C GLU A 329 4.18 -9.67 10.69
N ALA A 330 4.84 -8.54 10.44
CA ALA A 330 4.52 -7.61 9.35
C ALA A 330 5.79 -6.99 8.77
N ALA A 331 5.77 -6.66 7.49
CA ALA A 331 6.83 -5.91 6.84
C ALA A 331 6.22 -4.79 5.99
N VAL A 332 6.76 -3.58 6.12
CA VAL A 332 6.35 -2.37 5.41
C VAL A 332 7.48 -1.89 4.54
N LEU A 333 7.19 -1.67 3.28
CA LEU A 333 8.04 -0.97 2.33
C LEU A 333 7.77 0.53 2.43
N SER A 334 8.82 1.31 2.41
CA SER A 334 8.72 2.77 2.31
C SER A 334 9.65 3.30 1.24
N ILE A 335 9.18 4.33 0.55
CA ILE A 335 9.93 5.09 -0.44
C ILE A 335 9.84 6.58 -0.14
N SER A 336 10.88 7.30 -0.51
CA SER A 336 10.96 8.74 -0.34
C SER A 336 11.65 9.40 -1.54
N VAL A 337 11.65 10.71 -1.55
CA VAL A 337 12.38 11.56 -2.53
C VAL A 337 13.89 11.42 -2.41
N ASP A 338 14.38 10.84 -1.32
CA ASP A 338 15.81 10.59 -1.08
C ASP A 338 16.36 9.40 -1.90
N ASN A 339 15.56 8.86 -2.82
CA ASN A 339 15.90 7.71 -3.66
C ASN A 339 16.24 6.43 -2.86
N ARG A 340 15.72 6.31 -1.64
CA ARG A 340 15.87 5.12 -0.83
C ARG A 340 14.58 4.32 -0.78
N LEU A 341 14.74 3.01 -0.84
CA LEU A 341 13.71 2.03 -0.53
C LEU A 341 14.12 1.35 0.77
N CYS A 342 13.26 1.45 1.78
CA CYS A 342 13.50 0.85 3.10
C CYS A 342 12.44 -0.19 3.40
N ILE A 343 12.83 -1.23 4.15
CA ILE A 343 11.92 -2.28 4.63
C ILE A 343 11.97 -2.28 6.15
N HIS A 344 10.80 -2.12 6.76
CA HIS A 344 10.64 -2.07 8.21
C HIS A 344 9.86 -3.30 8.65
N THR A 345 10.43 -4.10 9.54
CA THR A 345 9.84 -5.36 9.98
C THR A 345 9.38 -5.27 11.42
N VAL A 346 8.20 -5.79 11.69
CA VAL A 346 7.67 -6.02 13.04
C VAL A 346 7.95 -7.48 13.40
N PRO A 347 8.80 -7.75 14.40
CA PRO A 347 9.11 -9.12 14.79
C PRO A 347 7.87 -9.80 15.37
N TYR A 348 7.81 -11.13 15.24
CA TYR A 348 6.77 -11.91 15.89
C TYR A 348 6.80 -11.67 17.40
N ARG A 349 5.65 -11.31 17.97
CA ARG A 349 5.50 -11.25 19.42
C ARG A 349 5.56 -12.66 19.97
N ARG A 350 6.51 -12.90 20.87
CA ARG A 350 6.53 -14.13 21.67
C ARG A 350 5.38 -14.02 22.68
N THR A 351 4.24 -14.59 22.37
CA THR A 351 3.14 -14.71 23.31
C THR A 351 3.51 -15.77 24.34
N ILE A 352 3.45 -15.42 25.62
CA ILE A 352 3.57 -16.40 26.70
C ILE A 352 2.35 -17.34 26.55
N PRO A 353 2.53 -18.65 26.37
CA PRO A 353 1.42 -19.58 26.27
C PRO A 353 0.48 -19.42 27.47
N LEU A 354 -0.82 -19.44 27.22
CA LEU A 354 -1.85 -19.22 28.25
C LEU A 354 -1.67 -20.13 29.48
N TRP A 355 -1.23 -21.38 29.26
CA TRP A 355 -0.98 -22.33 30.34
C TRP A 355 0.13 -21.90 31.31
N ILE A 356 1.18 -21.16 30.82
CA ILE A 356 2.22 -20.59 31.70
C ILE A 356 1.61 -19.49 32.56
N GLY A 357 0.73 -18.64 32.04
CA GLY A 357 0.01 -17.64 32.79
C GLY A 357 -0.87 -18.27 33.89
N ILE A 358 -1.59 -19.33 33.56
CA ILE A 358 -2.41 -20.10 34.53
C ILE A 358 -1.53 -20.74 35.58
N MET A 359 -0.42 -21.38 35.22
CA MET A 359 0.55 -21.96 36.15
C MET A 359 1.10 -20.93 37.14
N LEU A 360 1.45 -19.73 36.66
CA LEU A 360 1.96 -18.64 37.46
C LEU A 360 0.89 -18.14 38.47
N LEU A 361 -0.36 -18.05 38.00
CA LEU A 361 -1.49 -17.66 38.85
C LEU A 361 -1.76 -18.72 39.96
N VAL A 362 -1.76 -20.00 39.61
CA VAL A 362 -1.91 -21.09 40.57
C VAL A 362 -0.76 -21.09 41.60
N LEU A 363 0.47 -20.87 41.13
CA LEU A 363 1.66 -20.78 42.00
C LEU A 363 1.57 -19.60 42.97
N THR A 364 1.13 -18.43 42.50
CA THR A 364 0.96 -17.26 43.37
C THR A 364 -0.11 -17.51 44.45
N LEU A 365 -1.26 -18.11 44.08
CA LEU A 365 -2.31 -18.47 45.01
C LEU A 365 -1.81 -19.50 46.06
N PHE A 366 -1.03 -20.50 45.60
CA PHE A 366 -0.45 -21.50 46.48
C PHE A 366 0.54 -20.86 47.47
N LEU A 367 1.41 -19.97 47.00
CA LEU A 367 2.36 -19.23 47.87
C LEU A 367 1.66 -18.32 48.86
N THR A 368 0.57 -17.63 48.43
CA THR A 368 -0.22 -16.80 49.35
C THR A 368 -0.90 -17.65 50.43
N PHE A 369 -1.43 -18.83 50.07
CA PHE A 369 -2.02 -19.77 51.01
C PHE A 369 -0.99 -20.27 52.03
N LEU A 370 0.21 -20.64 51.60
CA LEU A 370 1.30 -21.05 52.49
C LEU A 370 1.73 -19.91 53.42
N LEU A 371 1.78 -18.68 52.89
CA LEU A 371 2.11 -17.51 53.72
C LEU A 371 1.05 -17.24 54.79
N CYS A 372 -0.23 -17.30 54.45
CA CYS A 372 -1.33 -17.16 55.42
C CYS A 372 -1.28 -18.27 56.48
N ALA A 373 -1.05 -19.52 56.11
CA ALA A 373 -0.90 -20.63 57.00
C ALA A 373 0.31 -20.46 57.94
N TYR A 374 1.43 -19.91 57.44
CA TYR A 374 2.61 -19.62 58.25
C TYR A 374 2.39 -18.47 59.26
N LEU A 375 1.60 -17.47 58.86
CA LEU A 375 1.27 -16.30 59.71
C LEU A 375 0.11 -16.56 60.68
N GLY A 376 -0.56 -17.72 60.56
CA GLY A 376 -1.70 -18.07 61.44
C GLY A 376 -2.98 -17.31 61.10
N LEU A 377 -3.12 -16.85 59.88
CA LEU A 377 -4.30 -16.14 59.36
C LEU A 377 -5.24 -17.12 58.64
#